data_68fc489fe94f1c8147acbe9691331274
#
_entry.id   68fc489fe94f1c8147acbe9691331274
#
_cell.length_a   1.000
_cell.length_b   1.000
_cell.length_c   1.000
_cell.angle_alpha   90.00
_cell.angle_beta   90.00
_cell.angle_gamma   90.00
#
_symmetry.space_group_name_H-M   'P 1'
#
loop_
_entity.id
_entity.type
_entity.pdbx_description
1 polymer ?
#
loop_
_entity_poly.entity_id
_entity_poly.type
_entity_poly.pdbx_seq_one_letter_code
_entity_poly.pdbx_strand_id
1 'polypeptide(L)'
;MNSSIFFPNLWRFIGLVAVQTIVLNEASLTLEGYCNVLLYPLFILLLPIKMPVPATVLLGFLVGLAVDTFTGTIGVNASAGALSGYTRAIILHRFSNKGGYSGKEPIASPVYFGWRWFISVAAVFFAVHLFWYFAMAHFTPNYLLGKILPQTVVGWLLTMPLVLIFTRLFYPKF
;
A
#
# COMPACT_ATOMS: atom_id res chain seq x y z
N MET A 1 -16.11 -2.38 17.26
CA MET A 1 -14.68 -2.15 16.91
C MET A 1 -14.05 -1.48 18.11
N ASN A 2 -13.08 -2.15 18.78
CA ASN A 2 -12.49 -1.60 20.01
C ASN A 2 -11.76 -0.30 19.70
N SER A 3 -11.96 0.73 20.53
CA SER A 3 -11.30 2.03 20.44
C SER A 3 -9.78 1.93 20.33
N SER A 4 -9.18 0.91 20.94
CA SER A 4 -7.75 0.61 20.89
C SER A 4 -7.21 0.30 19.48
N ILE A 5 -8.04 -0.14 18.55
CA ILE A 5 -7.66 -0.43 17.17
C ILE A 5 -8.02 0.75 16.24
N PHE A 6 -9.09 1.47 16.55
CA PHE A 6 -9.61 2.53 15.68
C PHE A 6 -8.68 3.73 15.61
N PHE A 7 -8.31 4.31 16.76
CA PHE A 7 -7.47 5.51 16.80
C PHE A 7 -6.08 5.35 16.17
N PRO A 8 -5.32 4.26 16.42
CA PRO A 8 -4.05 4.06 15.74
C PRO A 8 -4.17 3.95 14.21
N ASN A 9 -5.23 3.31 13.70
CA ASN A 9 -5.45 3.23 12.25
C ASN A 9 -5.89 4.56 11.65
N LEU A 10 -6.67 5.37 12.37
CA LEU A 10 -7.03 6.72 11.93
C LEU A 10 -5.80 7.63 11.80
N TRP A 11 -4.90 7.62 12.79
CA TRP A 11 -3.66 8.39 12.72
C TRP A 11 -2.72 7.90 11.61
N ARG A 12 -2.67 6.59 11.35
CA ARG A 12 -1.91 6.04 10.21
C ARG A 12 -2.50 6.49 8.87
N PHE A 13 -3.83 6.47 8.76
CA PHE A 13 -4.52 6.98 7.57
C PHE A 13 -4.11 8.43 7.30
N ILE A 14 -4.33 9.31 8.28
CA ILE A 14 -4.04 10.75 8.16
C ILE A 14 -2.54 10.97 7.87
N GLY A 15 -1.65 10.34 8.63
CA GLY A 15 -0.20 10.49 8.49
C GLY A 15 0.32 10.02 7.14
N LEU A 16 -0.12 8.86 6.65
CA LEU A 16 0.33 8.32 5.37
C LEU A 16 -0.23 9.11 4.18
N VAL A 17 -1.48 9.57 4.25
CA VAL A 17 -2.06 10.45 3.24
C VAL A 17 -1.31 11.80 3.23
N ALA A 18 -1.05 12.39 4.38
CA ALA A 18 -0.31 13.66 4.46
C ALA A 18 1.11 13.53 3.90
N VAL A 19 1.86 12.49 4.28
CA VAL A 19 3.21 12.25 3.74
C VAL A 19 3.15 12.02 2.22
N GLN A 20 2.18 11.26 1.75
CA GLN A 20 2.00 11.00 0.32
C GLN A 20 1.75 12.28 -0.46
N THR A 21 0.82 13.11 0.01
CA THR A 21 0.34 14.27 -0.74
C THR A 21 1.27 15.48 -0.62
N ILE A 22 1.85 15.72 0.56
CA ILE A 22 2.69 16.91 0.81
C ILE A 22 4.14 16.68 0.41
N VAL A 23 4.69 15.47 0.66
CA VAL A 23 6.12 15.20 0.47
C VAL A 23 6.38 14.44 -0.83
N LEU A 24 5.71 13.29 -1.00
CA LEU A 24 6.04 12.37 -2.10
C LEU A 24 5.44 12.80 -3.44
N ASN A 25 4.33 13.51 -3.44
CA ASN A 25 3.76 14.06 -4.66
C ASN A 25 4.67 15.15 -5.26
N GLU A 26 5.18 16.04 -4.44
CA GLU A 26 6.15 17.06 -4.89
C GLU A 26 7.44 16.42 -5.42
N ALA A 27 7.94 15.37 -4.76
CA ALA A 27 9.11 14.64 -5.23
C ALA A 27 8.87 13.95 -6.57
N SER A 28 7.68 13.42 -6.84
CA SER A 28 7.34 12.80 -8.13
C SER A 28 7.17 13.83 -9.24
N LEU A 29 6.70 15.03 -8.95
CA LEU A 29 6.63 16.14 -9.91
C LEU A 29 8.04 16.61 -10.35
N THR A 30 8.99 16.65 -9.43
CA THR A 30 10.40 16.99 -9.76
C THR A 30 11.10 15.95 -10.63
N LEU A 31 10.61 14.69 -10.65
CA LEU A 31 11.11 13.61 -11.51
C LEU A 31 10.31 13.49 -12.83
N GLU A 32 9.67 14.56 -13.27
CA GLU A 32 8.89 14.66 -14.52
C GLU A 32 7.80 13.58 -14.63
N GLY A 33 7.26 13.09 -13.48
CA GLY A 33 6.23 12.06 -13.45
C GLY A 33 6.69 10.67 -13.89
N TYR A 34 7.99 10.48 -14.17
CA TYR A 34 8.52 9.17 -14.58
C TYR A 34 8.59 8.17 -13.41
N CYS A 35 8.74 8.68 -12.19
CA CYS A 35 8.87 7.87 -10.99
C CYS A 35 7.88 8.32 -9.92
N ASN A 36 6.83 7.55 -9.70
CA ASN A 36 5.93 7.77 -8.58
C ASN A 36 6.27 6.84 -7.41
N VAL A 37 6.52 7.45 -6.24
CA VAL A 37 6.72 6.72 -4.98
C VAL A 37 5.41 6.73 -4.23
N LEU A 38 4.85 5.54 -3.96
CA LEU A 38 3.55 5.40 -3.32
C LEU A 38 3.67 4.73 -1.95
N LEU A 39 3.62 5.53 -0.88
CA LEU A 39 3.73 5.04 0.50
C LEU A 39 2.35 4.75 1.14
N TYR A 40 1.29 5.44 0.71
CA TYR A 40 -0.05 5.29 1.29
C TYR A 40 -0.61 3.85 1.28
N PRO A 41 -0.25 2.94 0.33
CA PRO A 41 -0.73 1.57 0.36
C PRO A 41 -0.26 0.77 1.58
N LEU A 42 0.77 1.25 2.28
CA LEU A 42 1.21 0.69 3.55
C LEU A 42 0.09 0.70 4.59
N PHE A 43 -0.81 1.70 4.57
CA PHE A 43 -2.01 1.71 5.40
C PHE A 43 -2.85 0.45 5.19
N ILE A 44 -3.12 0.10 3.92
CA ILE A 44 -3.93 -1.07 3.56
C ILE A 44 -3.25 -2.36 4.04
N LEU A 45 -1.94 -2.47 3.84
CA LEU A 45 -1.18 -3.65 4.29
C LEU A 45 -1.24 -3.84 5.80
N LEU A 46 -1.13 -2.75 6.57
CA LEU A 46 -1.12 -2.76 8.04
C LEU A 46 -2.51 -2.79 8.68
N LEU A 47 -3.60 -2.88 7.93
CA LEU A 47 -4.94 -3.11 8.50
C LEU A 47 -4.99 -4.43 9.29
N PRO A 48 -5.94 -4.60 10.23
CA PRO A 48 -6.09 -5.85 10.96
C PRO A 48 -6.20 -7.08 10.04
N ILE A 49 -5.49 -8.17 10.39
CA ILE A 49 -5.45 -9.39 9.55
C ILE A 49 -6.85 -10.01 9.39
N LYS A 50 -7.64 -9.97 10.46
CA LYS A 50 -9.01 -10.55 10.49
C LYS A 50 -10.06 -9.64 9.85
N MET A 51 -9.67 -8.50 9.28
CA MET A 51 -10.63 -7.60 8.64
C MET A 51 -11.23 -8.25 7.40
N PRO A 52 -12.56 -8.21 7.23
CA PRO A 52 -13.22 -8.82 6.07
C PRO A 52 -12.83 -8.11 4.78
N VAL A 53 -12.72 -8.88 3.69
CA VAL A 53 -12.28 -8.37 2.39
C VAL A 53 -13.09 -7.15 1.90
N PRO A 54 -14.42 -7.10 1.99
CA PRO A 54 -15.18 -5.93 1.58
C PRO A 54 -14.77 -4.65 2.33
N ALA A 55 -14.45 -4.76 3.63
CA ALA A 55 -14.02 -3.62 4.43
C ALA A 55 -12.61 -3.17 4.03
N THR A 56 -11.68 -4.09 3.73
CA THR A 56 -10.33 -3.73 3.25
C THR A 56 -10.37 -3.09 1.86
N VAL A 57 -11.26 -3.56 0.98
CA VAL A 57 -11.50 -2.93 -0.35
C VAL A 57 -12.06 -1.53 -0.19
N LEU A 58 -13.06 -1.34 0.66
CA LEU A 58 -13.65 -0.02 0.90
C LEU A 58 -12.62 0.97 1.50
N LEU A 59 -11.87 0.55 2.51
CA LEU A 59 -10.82 1.39 3.10
C LEU A 59 -9.68 1.67 2.11
N GLY A 60 -9.31 0.70 1.28
CA GLY A 60 -8.34 0.88 0.21
C GLY A 60 -8.83 1.90 -0.83
N PHE A 61 -10.10 1.81 -1.23
CA PHE A 61 -10.72 2.79 -2.11
C PHE A 61 -10.70 4.20 -1.48
N LEU A 62 -11.11 4.32 -0.21
CA LEU A 62 -11.20 5.61 0.48
C LEU A 62 -9.82 6.28 0.68
N VAL A 63 -8.77 5.51 1.02
CA VAL A 63 -7.43 6.09 1.14
C VAL A 63 -6.88 6.53 -0.21
N GLY A 64 -7.13 5.75 -1.28
CA GLY A 64 -6.75 6.12 -2.63
C GLY A 64 -7.52 7.35 -3.12
N LEU A 65 -8.83 7.44 -2.85
CA LEU A 65 -9.65 8.59 -3.18
C LEU A 65 -9.18 9.86 -2.45
N ALA A 66 -8.81 9.74 -1.18
CA ALA A 66 -8.21 10.85 -0.43
C ALA A 66 -6.91 11.35 -1.10
N VAL A 67 -6.05 10.46 -1.58
CA VAL A 67 -4.85 10.85 -2.33
C VAL A 67 -5.23 11.50 -3.67
N ASP A 68 -6.16 10.91 -4.43
CA ASP A 68 -6.62 11.46 -5.71
C ASP A 68 -7.12 12.90 -5.61
N THR A 69 -7.82 13.26 -4.52
CA THR A 69 -8.31 14.63 -4.31
C THR A 69 -7.20 15.67 -4.18
N PHE A 70 -6.03 15.26 -3.69
CA PHE A 70 -4.88 16.17 -3.54
C PHE A 70 -3.92 16.13 -4.74
N THR A 71 -3.87 15.02 -5.48
CA THR A 71 -2.95 14.85 -6.61
C THR A 71 -3.58 15.19 -7.96
N GLY A 72 -4.88 15.44 -7.99
CA GLY A 72 -5.61 15.74 -9.24
C GLY A 72 -5.77 14.51 -10.16
N THR A 73 -5.49 13.30 -9.67
CA THR A 73 -5.65 12.06 -10.42
C THR A 73 -7.01 11.45 -10.10
N ILE A 74 -7.97 11.56 -11.03
CA ILE A 74 -9.34 11.11 -10.77
C ILE A 74 -9.43 9.58 -10.84
N GLY A 75 -9.52 8.93 -9.67
CA GLY A 75 -9.83 7.50 -9.54
C GLY A 75 -8.66 6.53 -9.74
N VAL A 76 -7.48 7.00 -10.11
CA VAL A 76 -6.29 6.14 -10.34
C VAL A 76 -5.83 5.50 -9.02
N ASN A 77 -5.58 6.33 -8.00
CA ASN A 77 -5.20 5.85 -6.67
C ASN A 77 -6.35 5.10 -5.98
N ALA A 78 -7.60 5.55 -6.15
CA ALA A 78 -8.77 4.87 -5.59
C ALA A 78 -8.93 3.45 -6.16
N SER A 79 -8.77 3.27 -7.48
CA SER A 79 -8.84 1.94 -8.11
C SER A 79 -7.70 1.03 -7.66
N ALA A 80 -6.46 1.56 -7.58
CA ALA A 80 -5.31 0.83 -7.11
C ALA A 80 -5.43 0.43 -5.63
N GLY A 81 -5.97 1.32 -4.80
CA GLY A 81 -6.28 1.06 -3.41
C GLY A 81 -7.34 -0.03 -3.22
N ALA A 82 -8.41 0.00 -3.99
CA ALA A 82 -9.46 -1.02 -3.97
C ALA A 82 -8.92 -2.41 -4.36
N LEU A 83 -8.17 -2.49 -5.47
CA LEU A 83 -7.51 -3.73 -5.88
C LEU A 83 -6.56 -4.26 -4.81
N SER A 84 -5.77 -3.38 -4.21
CA SER A 84 -4.84 -3.75 -3.14
C SER A 84 -5.56 -4.27 -1.90
N GLY A 85 -6.71 -3.69 -1.55
CA GLY A 85 -7.58 -4.21 -0.49
C GLY A 85 -8.05 -5.65 -0.75
N TYR A 86 -8.38 -5.96 -2.00
CA TYR A 86 -8.75 -7.30 -2.42
C TYR A 86 -7.57 -8.27 -2.43
N THR A 87 -6.50 -7.92 -3.14
CA THR A 87 -5.32 -8.79 -3.31
C THR A 87 -4.56 -9.02 -2.01
N ARG A 88 -4.64 -8.09 -1.04
CA ARG A 88 -4.08 -8.26 0.30
C ARG A 88 -4.48 -9.58 0.95
N ALA A 89 -5.76 -9.94 0.89
CA ALA A 89 -6.24 -11.17 1.51
C ALA A 89 -5.59 -12.41 0.86
N ILE A 90 -5.46 -12.41 -0.46
CA ILE A 90 -4.81 -13.49 -1.24
C ILE A 90 -3.33 -13.58 -0.88
N ILE A 91 -2.63 -12.45 -0.84
CA ILE A 91 -1.20 -12.38 -0.51
C ILE A 91 -0.97 -12.87 0.92
N LEU A 92 -1.72 -12.37 1.90
CA LEU A 92 -1.58 -12.79 3.29
C LEU A 92 -1.85 -14.30 3.43
N HIS A 93 -2.89 -14.83 2.77
CA HIS A 93 -3.16 -16.26 2.78
C HIS A 93 -2.00 -17.08 2.18
N ARG A 94 -1.40 -16.63 1.09
CA ARG A 94 -0.26 -17.31 0.43
C ARG A 94 0.99 -17.37 1.29
N PHE A 95 1.21 -16.34 2.11
CA PHE A 95 2.35 -16.25 3.03
C PHE A 95 2.03 -16.70 4.46
N SER A 96 0.84 -17.21 4.72
CA SER A 96 0.50 -17.80 6.02
C SER A 96 1.17 -19.16 6.23
N ASN A 97 1.43 -19.49 7.47
CA ASN A 97 1.89 -20.84 7.86
C ASN A 97 0.76 -21.87 7.64
N LYS A 98 1.13 -23.17 7.59
CA LYS A 98 0.19 -24.28 7.36
C LYS A 98 -1.04 -24.32 8.30
N GLY A 99 -0.98 -23.62 9.46
CA GLY A 99 -2.09 -23.48 10.41
C GLY A 99 -2.87 -22.16 10.32
N GLY A 100 -2.59 -21.32 9.30
CA GLY A 100 -3.16 -19.97 9.20
C GLY A 100 -2.58 -19.01 10.24
N TYR A 101 -3.26 -17.89 10.45
CA TYR A 101 -2.89 -16.91 11.47
C TYR A 101 -3.52 -17.30 12.83
N SER A 102 -2.70 -17.38 13.89
CA SER A 102 -3.13 -17.86 15.22
C SER A 102 -4.15 -16.92 15.90
N GLY A 103 -4.29 -15.71 15.38
CA GLY A 103 -5.17 -14.68 15.93
C GLY A 103 -4.55 -13.88 17.08
N LYS A 104 -3.30 -14.17 17.45
CA LYS A 104 -2.47 -13.36 18.35
C LYS A 104 -1.83 -12.21 17.60
N GLU A 105 -1.74 -12.31 16.26
CA GLU A 105 -1.16 -11.30 15.40
C GLU A 105 -2.26 -10.35 14.89
N PRO A 106 -2.35 -9.12 15.42
CA PRO A 106 -3.43 -8.20 15.04
C PRO A 106 -3.24 -7.61 13.64
N ILE A 107 -1.99 -7.40 13.20
CA ILE A 107 -1.63 -6.74 11.94
C ILE A 107 -0.46 -7.43 11.24
N ALA A 108 -0.34 -7.21 9.93
CA ALA A 108 0.78 -7.69 9.10
C ALA A 108 2.04 -6.84 9.32
N SER A 109 2.69 -7.01 10.47
CA SER A 109 3.85 -6.20 10.90
C SER A 109 5.07 -7.07 11.13
N PRO A 110 6.30 -6.55 10.93
CA PRO A 110 7.54 -7.28 11.21
C PRO A 110 7.72 -7.62 12.71
N VAL A 111 6.97 -6.94 13.60
CA VAL A 111 6.93 -7.26 15.04
C VAL A 111 6.43 -8.68 15.30
N TYR A 112 5.41 -9.11 14.56
CA TYR A 112 4.74 -10.41 14.77
C TYR A 112 5.29 -11.52 13.90
N PHE A 113 5.76 -11.19 12.68
CA PHE A 113 6.16 -12.19 11.68
C PHE A 113 7.65 -12.15 11.33
N GLY A 114 8.39 -11.15 11.83
CA GLY A 114 9.79 -10.91 11.47
C GLY A 114 9.96 -10.18 10.13
N TRP A 115 11.16 -9.61 9.95
CA TRP A 115 11.48 -8.76 8.79
C TRP A 115 11.48 -9.52 7.47
N ARG A 116 11.96 -10.76 7.44
CA ARG A 116 12.00 -11.56 6.19
C ARG A 116 10.59 -11.77 5.63
N TRP A 117 9.65 -12.15 6.49
CA TRP A 117 8.26 -12.33 6.10
C TRP A 117 7.64 -11.02 5.61
N PHE A 118 7.83 -9.95 6.38
CA PHE A 118 7.27 -8.63 6.05
C PHE A 118 7.80 -8.10 4.71
N ILE A 119 9.11 -8.19 4.46
CA ILE A 119 9.73 -7.78 3.19
C ILE A 119 9.12 -8.57 2.02
N SER A 120 8.97 -9.88 2.16
CA SER A 120 8.40 -10.72 1.10
C SER A 120 6.94 -10.37 0.79
N VAL A 121 6.13 -10.17 1.81
CA VAL A 121 4.72 -9.77 1.67
C VAL A 121 4.60 -8.37 1.08
N ALA A 122 5.35 -7.40 1.63
CA ALA A 122 5.35 -6.02 1.14
C ALA A 122 5.84 -5.94 -0.31
N ALA A 123 6.89 -6.69 -0.68
CA ALA A 123 7.42 -6.72 -2.03
C ALA A 123 6.35 -7.10 -3.06
N VAL A 124 5.63 -8.20 -2.83
CA VAL A 124 4.56 -8.66 -3.72
C VAL A 124 3.38 -7.68 -3.69
N PHE A 125 2.99 -7.21 -2.51
CA PHE A 125 1.87 -6.29 -2.36
C PHE A 125 2.09 -4.96 -3.10
N PHE A 126 3.26 -4.35 -2.92
CA PHE A 126 3.60 -3.09 -3.60
C PHE A 126 3.85 -3.28 -5.10
N ALA A 127 4.37 -4.42 -5.54
CA ALA A 127 4.49 -4.73 -6.96
C ALA A 127 3.11 -4.76 -7.65
N VAL A 128 2.13 -5.44 -7.05
CA VAL A 128 0.76 -5.49 -7.58
C VAL A 128 0.12 -4.10 -7.57
N HIS A 129 0.28 -3.34 -6.48
CA HIS A 129 -0.27 -2.00 -6.35
C HIS A 129 0.28 -1.04 -7.41
N LEU A 130 1.60 -0.94 -7.54
CA LEU A 130 2.26 -0.06 -8.49
C LEU A 130 1.99 -0.45 -9.93
N PHE A 131 1.97 -1.74 -10.24
CA PHE A 131 1.59 -2.21 -11.57
C PHE A 131 0.20 -1.73 -11.96
N TRP A 132 -0.78 -1.90 -11.07
CA TRP A 132 -2.15 -1.46 -11.35
C TRP A 132 -2.26 0.06 -11.43
N TYR A 133 -1.57 0.77 -10.54
CA TYR A 133 -1.51 2.22 -10.57
C TYR A 133 -1.04 2.74 -11.94
N PHE A 134 0.11 2.26 -12.44
CA PHE A 134 0.63 2.70 -13.74
C PHE A 134 -0.23 2.20 -14.91
N ALA A 135 -0.82 1.02 -14.81
CA ALA A 135 -1.76 0.52 -15.81
C ALA A 135 -2.98 1.44 -15.93
N MET A 136 -3.55 1.90 -14.82
CA MET A 136 -4.67 2.84 -14.83
C MET A 136 -4.26 4.26 -15.21
N ALA A 137 -3.09 4.72 -14.79
CA ALA A 137 -2.58 6.04 -15.14
C ALA A 137 -2.36 6.20 -16.65
N HIS A 138 -1.88 5.17 -17.33
CA HIS A 138 -1.69 5.21 -18.77
C HIS A 138 -2.90 4.77 -19.58
N PHE A 139 -3.72 3.89 -19.02
CA PHE A 139 -4.95 3.30 -19.58
C PHE A 139 -4.82 2.85 -21.05
N THR A 140 -3.64 2.41 -21.45
CA THR A 140 -3.34 2.02 -22.85
C THR A 140 -2.45 0.77 -22.87
N PRO A 141 -2.97 -0.40 -23.34
CA PRO A 141 -2.22 -1.67 -23.35
C PRO A 141 -0.90 -1.60 -24.12
N ASN A 142 -0.81 -0.77 -25.17
CA ASN A 142 0.39 -0.60 -25.98
C ASN A 142 1.60 -0.07 -25.19
N TYR A 143 1.37 0.55 -24.03
CA TYR A 143 2.42 1.06 -23.16
C TYR A 143 2.93 0.04 -22.13
N LEU A 144 2.43 -1.21 -22.16
CA LEU A 144 2.78 -2.23 -21.16
C LEU A 144 4.29 -2.41 -21.01
N LEU A 145 4.99 -2.71 -22.11
CA LEU A 145 6.44 -2.95 -22.07
C LEU A 145 7.27 -1.66 -22.04
N GLY A 146 6.83 -0.61 -22.74
CA GLY A 146 7.60 0.62 -22.90
C GLY A 146 7.50 1.60 -21.74
N LYS A 147 6.39 1.59 -20.99
CA LYS A 147 6.15 2.54 -19.89
C LYS A 147 5.69 1.86 -18.60
N ILE A 148 4.62 1.07 -18.62
CA ILE A 148 3.99 0.54 -17.41
C ILE A 148 4.97 -0.34 -16.62
N LEU A 149 5.60 -1.33 -17.25
CA LEU A 149 6.55 -2.21 -16.55
C LEU A 149 7.81 -1.49 -16.07
N PRO A 150 8.51 -0.67 -16.89
CA PRO A 150 9.66 0.09 -16.39
C PRO A 150 9.32 1.01 -15.22
N GLN A 151 8.23 1.77 -15.30
CA GLN A 151 7.79 2.64 -14.21
C GLN A 151 7.40 1.86 -12.95
N THR A 152 6.76 0.69 -13.13
CA THR A 152 6.45 -0.20 -12.01
C THR A 152 7.72 -0.67 -11.30
N VAL A 153 8.73 -1.10 -12.04
CA VAL A 153 9.99 -1.59 -11.46
C VAL A 153 10.74 -0.46 -10.76
N VAL A 154 10.88 0.69 -11.41
CA VAL A 154 11.57 1.84 -10.81
C VAL A 154 10.82 2.37 -9.60
N GLY A 155 9.49 2.55 -9.71
CA GLY A 155 8.64 2.96 -8.60
C GLY A 155 8.72 1.98 -7.42
N TRP A 156 8.75 0.67 -7.70
CA TRP A 156 8.90 -0.36 -6.69
C TRP A 156 10.26 -0.30 -5.98
N LEU A 157 11.35 -0.14 -6.73
CA LEU A 157 12.72 -0.03 -6.18
C LEU A 157 12.86 1.20 -5.27
N LEU A 158 12.19 2.31 -5.60
CA LEU A 158 12.21 3.52 -4.78
C LEU A 158 11.24 3.45 -3.59
N THR A 159 10.08 2.83 -3.77
CA THR A 159 9.06 2.72 -2.72
C THR A 159 9.48 1.76 -1.61
N MET A 160 10.07 0.60 -1.95
CA MET A 160 10.40 -0.44 -0.96
C MET A 160 11.35 0.03 0.14
N PRO A 161 12.49 0.72 -0.13
CA PRO A 161 13.34 1.27 0.92
C PRO A 161 12.58 2.22 1.85
N LEU A 162 11.73 3.10 1.30
CA LEU A 162 10.94 4.05 2.10
C LEU A 162 9.91 3.33 2.98
N VAL A 163 9.24 2.29 2.46
CA VAL A 163 8.33 1.44 3.24
C VAL A 163 9.06 0.79 4.42
N LEU A 164 10.28 0.27 4.20
CA LEU A 164 11.07 -0.37 5.25
C LEU A 164 11.54 0.65 6.29
N ILE A 165 12.05 1.81 5.87
CA ILE A 165 12.47 2.91 6.75
C ILE A 165 11.27 3.39 7.57
N PHE A 166 10.14 3.68 6.92
CA PHE A 166 8.93 4.15 7.59
C PHE A 166 8.41 3.11 8.60
N THR A 167 8.35 1.84 8.21
CA THR A 167 7.93 0.75 9.10
C THR A 167 8.88 0.58 10.29
N ARG A 168 10.18 0.81 10.11
CA ARG A 168 11.17 0.75 11.19
C ARG A 168 11.05 1.94 12.14
N LEU A 169 10.84 3.14 11.63
CA LEU A 169 10.73 4.37 12.44
C LEU A 169 9.45 4.40 13.27
N PHE A 170 8.32 4.08 12.65
CA PHE A 170 7.01 4.13 13.32
C PHE A 170 6.57 2.79 13.90
N TYR A 171 7.37 1.77 13.80
CA TYR A 171 7.27 0.41 14.33
C TYR A 171 5.85 0.06 14.82
N PRO A 172 4.93 -0.37 13.93
CA PRO A 172 3.53 -0.53 14.28
C PRO A 172 3.36 -1.64 15.32
N LYS A 173 3.11 -1.24 16.56
CA LYS A 173 2.72 -2.09 17.69
C LYS A 173 1.25 -1.85 18.00
N PHE A 174 0.56 -2.86 18.43
CA PHE A 174 -0.74 -2.80 19.13
C PHE A 174 -0.63 -3.56 20.42
#